data_c16f016811795f9d953c02e4916eeb2c
#
_entry.id   c16f016811795f9d953c02e4916eeb2c
#
_cell.length_a   1.000
_cell.length_b   1.000
_cell.length_c   1.000
_cell.angle_alpha   90.00
_cell.angle_beta   90.00
_cell.angle_gamma   90.00
#
_symmetry.space_group_name_H-M   'P 1'
#
loop_
_entity.id
_entity.type
_entity.pdbx_description
1 polymer ?
#
loop_
_entity_poly.entity_id
_entity_poly.type
_entity_poly.pdbx_seq_one_letter_code
_entity_poly.pdbx_strand_id
1 'polypeptide(L)'
;MTEMQRPPAELRHADELKLLKQRDRKQKRPVAPGWQLSAQSVVEFVLGDGKEITGKYVGRRSLIERCVVSLATNRGLMLIGEPGTAKSLLSELLAAAISGDTTLTIQGSAATTEDAIKYSWNYAMLLAEGPTLNSLVPAPVHRGMSEGKVVRFEEITRCAPEVQDSMLSVLSDRTLSIPELDAAHRTLYAKQGFNVIGTANTRDRGVNEMSAALKRRFNFETIGP
;
A
#
# COMPACT_ATOMS: atom_id res chain seq x y z
N MET A 1 16.49 -21.17 -10.57
CA MET A 1 15.66 -19.97 -10.39
C MET A 1 16.23 -18.90 -11.29
N THR A 2 15.43 -18.34 -12.20
CA THR A 2 15.86 -17.23 -13.06
C THR A 2 16.21 -16.06 -12.15
N GLU A 3 17.42 -15.54 -12.28
CA GLU A 3 17.92 -14.44 -11.47
C GLU A 3 17.08 -13.19 -11.76
N MET A 4 16.36 -12.67 -10.76
CA MET A 4 15.54 -11.48 -10.93
C MET A 4 16.45 -10.25 -11.01
N GLN A 5 16.28 -9.39 -12.02
CA GLN A 5 17.05 -8.17 -12.16
C GLN A 5 16.85 -7.21 -10.96
N ARG A 6 15.63 -7.12 -10.44
CA ARG A 6 15.28 -6.35 -9.23
C ARG A 6 14.28 -7.14 -8.38
N PRO A 7 14.76 -7.97 -7.46
CA PRO A 7 13.87 -8.65 -6.53
C PRO A 7 13.08 -7.65 -5.66
N PRO A 8 11.84 -7.95 -5.28
CA PRO A 8 11.08 -7.13 -4.35
C PRO A 8 11.77 -7.04 -2.98
N ALA A 9 11.49 -5.96 -2.23
CA ALA A 9 12.24 -5.65 -0.99
C ALA A 9 12.14 -6.77 0.07
N GLU A 10 11.02 -7.45 0.16
CA GLU A 10 10.82 -8.58 1.08
C GLU A 10 11.73 -9.78 0.77
N LEU A 11 12.10 -9.97 -0.50
CA LEU A 11 13.08 -10.99 -0.90
C LEU A 11 14.52 -10.51 -0.74
N ARG A 12 14.81 -9.25 -1.13
CA ARG A 12 16.15 -8.66 -0.99
C ARG A 12 16.63 -8.61 0.45
N HIS A 13 15.71 -8.43 1.40
CA HIS A 13 15.99 -8.24 2.82
C HIS A 13 15.36 -9.34 3.70
N ALA A 14 15.17 -10.54 3.13
CA ALA A 14 14.46 -11.64 3.79
C ALA A 14 15.08 -12.03 5.14
N ASP A 15 16.41 -12.06 5.23
CA ASP A 15 17.12 -12.43 6.47
C ASP A 15 16.91 -11.40 7.59
N GLU A 16 16.98 -10.10 7.25
CA GLU A 16 16.73 -9.03 8.22
C GLU A 16 15.27 -9.01 8.70
N LEU A 17 14.31 -9.20 7.80
CA LEU A 17 12.89 -9.31 8.14
C LEU A 17 12.65 -10.52 9.08
N LYS A 18 13.27 -11.66 8.79
CA LYS A 18 13.20 -12.85 9.64
C LYS A 18 13.79 -12.60 11.02
N LEU A 19 14.95 -11.94 11.07
CA LEU A 19 15.63 -11.58 12.34
C LEU A 19 14.76 -10.65 13.19
N LEU A 20 14.17 -9.60 12.58
CA LEU A 20 13.27 -8.67 13.25
C LEU A 20 12.02 -9.38 13.79
N LYS A 21 11.43 -10.29 13.02
CA LYS A 21 10.27 -11.09 13.45
C LYS A 21 10.62 -12.01 14.64
N GLN A 22 11.80 -12.59 14.66
CA GLN A 22 12.29 -13.37 15.81
C GLN A 22 12.53 -12.48 17.03
N ARG A 23 13.10 -11.28 16.83
CA ARG A 23 13.35 -10.29 17.89
C ARG A 23 12.02 -9.83 18.51
N ASP A 24 11.00 -9.54 17.71
CA ASP A 24 9.66 -9.17 18.18
C ASP A 24 9.05 -10.24 19.08
N ARG A 25 9.15 -11.50 18.67
CA ARG A 25 8.66 -12.64 19.46
C ARG A 25 9.43 -12.79 20.78
N LYS A 26 10.76 -12.72 20.73
CA LYS A 26 11.62 -12.88 21.91
C LYS A 26 11.41 -11.76 22.93
N GLN A 27 11.23 -10.53 22.45
CA GLN A 27 11.03 -9.35 23.27
C GLN A 27 9.55 -9.06 23.57
N LYS A 28 8.63 -9.89 23.05
CA LYS A 28 7.17 -9.72 23.21
C LYS A 28 6.69 -8.32 22.79
N ARG A 29 7.28 -7.77 21.71
CA ARG A 29 6.86 -6.48 21.16
C ARG A 29 5.44 -6.57 20.61
N PRO A 30 4.57 -5.58 20.86
CA PRO A 30 3.22 -5.60 20.33
C PRO A 30 3.25 -5.43 18.80
N VAL A 31 2.57 -6.35 18.09
CA VAL A 31 2.41 -6.32 16.64
C VAL A 31 0.95 -5.93 16.34
N ALA A 32 0.77 -4.92 15.49
CA ALA A 32 -0.57 -4.50 15.08
C ALA A 32 -1.27 -5.64 14.31
N PRO A 33 -2.60 -5.75 14.41
CA PRO A 33 -3.34 -6.79 13.71
C PRO A 33 -3.10 -6.76 12.19
N GLY A 34 -2.77 -7.92 11.62
CA GLY A 34 -2.45 -8.06 10.19
C GLY A 34 -1.01 -7.69 9.79
N TRP A 35 -0.21 -7.11 10.68
CA TRP A 35 1.18 -6.76 10.39
C TRP A 35 2.14 -7.94 10.57
N GLN A 36 3.26 -7.92 9.84
CA GLN A 36 4.34 -8.91 9.98
C GLN A 36 5.30 -8.59 11.12
N LEU A 37 5.54 -7.29 11.38
CA LEU A 37 6.50 -6.77 12.36
C LEU A 37 5.82 -5.78 13.31
N SER A 38 6.40 -5.61 14.50
CA SER A 38 6.01 -4.54 15.41
C SER A 38 6.34 -3.17 14.83
N ALA A 39 5.66 -2.12 15.29
CA ALA A 39 5.93 -0.74 14.86
C ALA A 39 7.41 -0.37 15.05
N GLN A 40 8.03 -0.79 16.15
CA GLN A 40 9.44 -0.56 16.40
C GLN A 40 10.33 -1.26 15.37
N SER A 41 10.05 -2.52 15.06
CA SER A 41 10.82 -3.30 14.08
C SER A 41 10.63 -2.78 12.65
N VAL A 42 9.48 -2.22 12.31
CA VAL A 42 9.29 -1.50 11.03
C VAL A 42 10.23 -0.30 10.94
N VAL A 43 10.34 0.51 11.99
CA VAL A 43 11.29 1.64 12.04
C VAL A 43 12.74 1.16 11.94
N GLU A 44 13.10 0.11 12.71
CA GLU A 44 14.44 -0.50 12.67
C GLU A 44 14.77 -1.07 11.26
N PHE A 45 13.80 -1.68 10.57
CA PHE A 45 13.98 -2.17 9.21
C PHE A 45 14.31 -1.05 8.22
N VAL A 46 13.64 0.10 8.33
CA VAL A 46 13.82 1.23 7.40
C VAL A 46 15.13 1.96 7.68
N LEU A 47 15.41 2.30 8.93
CA LEU A 47 16.54 3.17 9.32
C LEU A 47 17.80 2.42 9.74
N GLY A 48 17.69 1.11 9.95
CA GLY A 48 18.75 0.32 10.62
C GLY A 48 18.72 0.47 12.14
N ASP A 49 19.45 -0.42 12.80
CA ASP A 49 19.63 -0.43 14.26
C ASP A 49 21.09 -0.20 14.69
N GLY A 50 21.98 0.05 13.73
CA GLY A 50 23.41 0.25 13.96
C GLY A 50 24.18 -1.03 14.33
N LYS A 51 23.55 -2.21 14.23
CA LYS A 51 24.16 -3.51 14.60
C LYS A 51 23.95 -4.55 13.50
N GLU A 52 22.76 -5.15 13.46
CA GLU A 52 22.43 -6.29 12.58
C GLU A 52 21.51 -5.90 11.42
N ILE A 53 20.80 -4.78 11.54
CA ILE A 53 19.89 -4.28 10.53
C ILE A 53 20.52 -3.09 9.84
N THR A 54 20.70 -3.20 8.52
CA THR A 54 21.28 -2.11 7.71
C THR A 54 20.25 -1.00 7.48
N GLY A 55 20.71 0.26 7.49
CA GLY A 55 19.87 1.39 7.10
C GLY A 55 19.61 1.38 5.59
N LYS A 56 18.35 1.48 5.18
CA LYS A 56 17.91 1.43 3.78
C LYS A 56 17.40 2.77 3.29
N TYR A 57 17.07 3.62 4.23
CA TYR A 57 16.55 4.96 3.99
C TYR A 57 17.27 5.99 4.88
N VAL A 58 17.67 7.10 4.28
CA VAL A 58 18.27 8.22 5.00
C VAL A 58 17.18 9.25 5.30
N GLY A 59 16.88 9.47 6.58
CA GLY A 59 15.84 10.41 6.98
C GLY A 59 15.71 10.51 8.50
N ARG A 60 14.91 11.48 8.95
CA ARG A 60 14.67 11.68 10.38
C ARG A 60 13.84 10.53 10.94
N ARG A 61 14.26 9.97 12.07
CA ARG A 61 13.54 8.92 12.77
C ARG A 61 12.07 9.30 13.03
N SER A 62 11.81 10.53 13.47
CA SER A 62 10.46 11.01 13.73
C SER A 62 9.55 11.00 12.51
N LEU A 63 10.09 11.17 11.29
CA LEU A 63 9.32 11.04 10.05
C LEU A 63 8.85 9.59 9.86
N ILE A 64 9.76 8.63 10.00
CA ILE A 64 9.41 7.21 9.83
C ILE A 64 8.44 6.75 10.91
N GLU A 65 8.63 7.17 12.15
CA GLU A 65 7.69 6.88 13.25
C GLU A 65 6.29 7.42 12.96
N ARG A 66 6.14 8.66 12.42
CA ARG A 66 4.83 9.19 12.02
C ARG A 66 4.21 8.42 10.85
N CYS A 67 5.01 8.00 9.86
CA CYS A 67 4.53 7.12 8.79
C CYS A 67 3.97 5.80 9.35
N VAL A 68 4.70 5.17 10.28
CA VAL A 68 4.30 3.91 10.92
C VAL A 68 3.03 4.10 11.74
N VAL A 69 2.95 5.18 12.54
CA VAL A 69 1.74 5.50 13.32
C VAL A 69 0.55 5.75 12.39
N SER A 70 0.75 6.48 11.28
CA SER A 70 -0.32 6.73 10.30
C SER A 70 -0.88 5.42 9.76
N LEU A 71 -0.02 4.46 9.39
CA LEU A 71 -0.43 3.16 8.86
C LEU A 71 -1.10 2.25 9.90
N ALA A 72 -0.85 2.49 11.20
CA ALA A 72 -1.55 1.81 12.29
C ALA A 72 -2.94 2.40 12.59
N THR A 73 -3.32 3.50 11.95
CA THR A 73 -4.65 4.13 12.07
C THR A 73 -5.58 3.71 10.92
N ASN A 74 -6.80 4.22 10.95
CA ASN A 74 -7.79 4.04 9.88
C ASN A 74 -7.59 4.98 8.68
N ARG A 75 -6.50 5.76 8.64
CA ARG A 75 -6.19 6.66 7.52
C ARG A 75 -5.06 6.11 6.68
N GLY A 76 -5.11 6.39 5.36
CA GLY A 76 -3.98 6.13 4.49
C GLY A 76 -2.79 7.05 4.82
N LEU A 77 -1.61 6.69 4.36
CA LEU A 77 -0.41 7.52 4.41
C LEU A 77 -0.19 8.17 3.04
N MET A 78 -0.02 9.48 2.99
CA MET A 78 0.34 10.21 1.77
C MET A 78 1.75 10.79 1.90
N LEU A 79 2.67 10.30 1.07
CA LEU A 79 4.03 10.81 0.98
C LEU A 79 4.11 11.86 -0.12
N ILE A 80 4.38 13.10 0.23
CA ILE A 80 4.49 14.22 -0.71
C ILE A 80 5.92 14.76 -0.72
N GLY A 81 6.38 15.24 -1.86
CA GLY A 81 7.72 15.82 -1.99
C GLY A 81 8.14 15.98 -3.44
N GLU A 82 9.32 16.53 -3.65
CA GLU A 82 9.88 16.72 -4.99
C GLU A 82 10.23 15.36 -5.64
N PRO A 83 10.33 15.29 -6.99
CA PRO A 83 10.89 14.13 -7.67
C PRO A 83 12.29 13.79 -7.14
N GLY A 84 12.59 12.50 -7.02
CA GLY A 84 13.91 12.04 -6.54
C GLY A 84 14.10 11.98 -5.02
N THR A 85 13.11 12.35 -4.21
CA THR A 85 13.19 12.31 -2.73
C THR A 85 12.93 10.92 -2.11
N ALA A 86 13.05 9.85 -2.89
CA ALA A 86 12.92 8.47 -2.45
C ALA A 86 11.56 8.07 -1.82
N LYS A 87 10.45 8.74 -2.18
CA LYS A 87 9.09 8.41 -1.71
C LYS A 87 8.71 6.97 -2.03
N SER A 88 8.94 6.53 -3.26
CA SER A 88 8.62 5.16 -3.71
C SER A 88 9.48 4.11 -3.03
N LEU A 89 10.74 4.42 -2.70
CA LEU A 89 11.58 3.53 -1.90
C LEU A 89 11.01 3.39 -0.48
N LEU A 90 10.64 4.52 0.14
CA LEU A 90 10.05 4.48 1.49
C LEU A 90 8.73 3.69 1.49
N SER A 91 7.85 3.91 0.51
CA SER A 91 6.59 3.15 0.38
C SER A 91 6.85 1.65 0.20
N GLU A 92 7.85 1.25 -0.61
CA GLU A 92 8.27 -0.13 -0.80
C GLU A 92 8.75 -0.77 0.51
N LEU A 93 9.64 -0.09 1.24
CA LEU A 93 10.18 -0.59 2.51
C LEU A 93 9.10 -0.75 3.59
N LEU A 94 8.18 0.22 3.70
CA LEU A 94 7.06 0.13 4.63
C LEU A 94 6.12 -1.04 4.29
N ALA A 95 5.77 -1.22 3.01
CA ALA A 95 4.93 -2.34 2.56
C ALA A 95 5.62 -3.69 2.82
N ALA A 96 6.92 -3.81 2.55
CA ALA A 96 7.70 -5.02 2.84
C ALA A 96 7.70 -5.38 4.33
N ALA A 97 7.95 -4.38 5.20
CA ALA A 97 8.04 -4.60 6.64
C ALA A 97 6.67 -4.90 7.29
N ILE A 98 5.60 -4.23 6.81
CA ILE A 98 4.26 -4.37 7.37
C ILE A 98 3.54 -5.60 6.82
N SER A 99 3.54 -5.78 5.50
CA SER A 99 2.72 -6.79 4.80
C SER A 99 3.51 -7.99 4.28
N GLY A 100 4.85 -7.87 4.19
CA GLY A 100 5.68 -8.88 3.55
C GLY A 100 5.39 -9.04 2.05
N ASP A 101 4.84 -8.01 1.42
CA ASP A 101 4.46 -8.01 0.00
C ASP A 101 4.51 -6.59 -0.56
N THR A 102 5.34 -6.36 -1.55
CA THR A 102 5.48 -5.08 -2.25
C THR A 102 4.85 -5.07 -3.64
N THR A 103 4.23 -6.18 -4.04
CA THR A 103 3.69 -6.36 -5.40
C THR A 103 2.36 -5.66 -5.63
N LEU A 104 1.63 -5.32 -4.55
CA LEU A 104 0.35 -4.61 -4.63
C LEU A 104 0.57 -3.12 -4.91
N THR A 105 1.00 -2.83 -6.14
CA THR A 105 1.36 -1.47 -6.56
C THR A 105 0.48 -1.02 -7.73
N ILE A 106 -0.02 0.21 -7.63
CA ILE A 106 -0.72 0.94 -8.68
C ILE A 106 0.18 2.09 -9.09
N GLN A 107 0.51 2.18 -10.38
CA GLN A 107 1.21 3.34 -10.94
C GLN A 107 0.19 4.31 -11.51
N GLY A 108 0.03 5.46 -10.89
CA GLY A 108 -0.87 6.52 -11.34
C GLY A 108 -0.41 7.16 -12.64
N SER A 109 -1.34 7.33 -13.55
CA SER A 109 -1.16 8.01 -14.84
C SER A 109 -2.51 8.55 -15.33
N ALA A 110 -2.50 9.38 -16.37
CA ALA A 110 -3.73 9.85 -17.01
C ALA A 110 -4.56 8.70 -17.66
N ALA A 111 -3.92 7.56 -17.94
CA ALA A 111 -4.57 6.38 -18.51
C ALA A 111 -5.01 5.35 -17.47
N THR A 112 -4.75 5.59 -16.18
CA THR A 112 -5.16 4.67 -15.11
C THR A 112 -6.68 4.66 -14.99
N THR A 113 -7.27 3.46 -14.99
CA THR A 113 -8.71 3.25 -14.87
C THR A 113 -9.06 2.66 -13.49
N GLU A 114 -10.32 2.73 -13.12
CA GLU A 114 -10.83 2.13 -11.89
C GLU A 114 -10.62 0.61 -11.87
N ASP A 115 -10.77 -0.06 -13.02
CA ASP A 115 -10.55 -1.50 -13.18
C ASP A 115 -9.12 -1.92 -12.86
N ALA A 116 -8.14 -1.10 -13.24
CA ALA A 116 -6.74 -1.35 -12.93
C ALA A 116 -6.42 -1.20 -11.42
N ILE A 117 -7.30 -0.55 -10.67
CA ILE A 117 -7.16 -0.27 -9.23
C ILE A 117 -7.89 -1.31 -8.39
N LYS A 118 -9.17 -1.57 -8.71
CA LYS A 118 -10.09 -2.36 -7.90
C LYS A 118 -10.21 -3.80 -8.36
N TYR A 119 -10.84 -4.03 -9.48
CA TYR A 119 -11.02 -5.35 -10.11
C TYR A 119 -11.44 -5.15 -11.56
N SER A 120 -11.29 -6.19 -12.35
CA SER A 120 -11.79 -6.28 -13.72
C SER A 120 -12.44 -7.65 -13.96
N TRP A 121 -12.86 -7.91 -15.17
CA TRP A 121 -13.50 -9.17 -15.54
C TRP A 121 -12.70 -9.93 -16.59
N ASN A 122 -12.57 -11.25 -16.42
CA ASN A 122 -12.21 -12.12 -17.51
C ASN A 122 -13.42 -12.27 -18.43
N TYR A 123 -13.43 -11.56 -19.54
CA TYR A 123 -14.57 -11.50 -20.44
C TYR A 123 -14.98 -12.85 -21.02
N ALA A 124 -14.05 -13.76 -21.30
CA ALA A 124 -14.35 -15.10 -21.77
C ALA A 124 -15.14 -15.90 -20.72
N MET A 125 -14.73 -15.84 -19.47
CA MET A 125 -15.45 -16.49 -18.37
C MET A 125 -16.76 -15.77 -18.03
N LEU A 126 -16.79 -14.44 -18.09
CA LEU A 126 -17.99 -13.67 -17.88
C LEU A 126 -19.11 -14.02 -18.88
N LEU A 127 -18.75 -14.23 -20.16
CA LEU A 127 -19.70 -14.67 -21.19
C LEU A 127 -20.16 -16.11 -21.00
N ALA A 128 -19.30 -16.99 -20.49
CA ALA A 128 -19.61 -18.41 -20.30
C ALA A 128 -20.41 -18.70 -19.02
N GLU A 129 -20.07 -18.02 -17.91
CA GLU A 129 -20.56 -18.36 -16.57
C GLU A 129 -21.32 -17.20 -15.90
N GLY A 130 -21.33 -16.03 -16.51
CA GLY A 130 -21.82 -14.79 -15.88
C GLY A 130 -20.85 -14.20 -14.85
N PRO A 131 -21.28 -13.19 -14.09
CA PRO A 131 -20.46 -12.54 -13.06
C PRO A 131 -20.36 -13.44 -11.82
N THR A 132 -19.22 -14.11 -11.70
CA THR A 132 -18.87 -15.01 -10.59
C THR A 132 -17.52 -14.65 -10.01
N LEU A 133 -17.16 -15.21 -8.85
CA LEU A 133 -15.81 -15.06 -8.30
C LEU A 133 -14.72 -15.60 -9.22
N ASN A 134 -15.04 -16.59 -10.07
CA ASN A 134 -14.10 -17.16 -11.04
C ASN A 134 -13.84 -16.23 -12.23
N SER A 135 -14.86 -15.48 -12.67
CA SER A 135 -14.73 -14.49 -13.76
C SER A 135 -14.15 -13.15 -13.30
N LEU A 136 -14.11 -12.90 -11.97
CA LEU A 136 -13.53 -11.71 -11.40
C LEU A 136 -12.00 -11.78 -11.42
N VAL A 137 -11.34 -10.72 -11.90
CA VAL A 137 -9.88 -10.54 -11.89
C VAL A 137 -9.53 -9.47 -10.84
N PRO A 138 -9.01 -9.87 -9.66
CA PRO A 138 -8.73 -8.92 -8.59
C PRO A 138 -7.52 -8.05 -8.92
N ALA A 139 -7.68 -6.73 -8.86
CA ALA A 139 -6.63 -5.74 -8.95
C ALA A 139 -6.03 -5.42 -7.55
N PRO A 140 -4.97 -4.59 -7.43
CA PRO A 140 -4.25 -4.42 -6.17
C PRO A 140 -5.10 -4.04 -4.96
N VAL A 141 -6.12 -3.18 -5.11
CA VAL A 141 -7.00 -2.80 -3.98
C VAL A 141 -7.83 -3.99 -3.52
N HIS A 142 -8.46 -4.73 -4.44
CA HIS A 142 -9.23 -5.92 -4.09
C HIS A 142 -8.36 -6.94 -3.33
N ARG A 143 -7.16 -7.22 -3.87
CA ARG A 143 -6.20 -8.13 -3.22
C ARG A 143 -5.75 -7.62 -1.86
N GLY A 144 -5.37 -6.34 -1.76
CA GLY A 144 -4.96 -5.74 -0.49
C GLY A 144 -6.05 -5.86 0.58
N MET A 145 -7.31 -5.56 0.23
CA MET A 145 -8.45 -5.68 1.13
C MET A 145 -8.72 -7.13 1.54
N SER A 146 -8.75 -8.06 0.59
CA SER A 146 -9.03 -9.48 0.86
C SER A 146 -7.93 -10.19 1.62
N GLU A 147 -6.67 -9.75 1.49
CA GLU A 147 -5.50 -10.35 2.12
C GLU A 147 -5.04 -9.60 3.39
N GLY A 148 -5.56 -8.38 3.66
CA GLY A 148 -5.13 -7.53 4.77
C GLY A 148 -3.74 -6.94 4.57
N LYS A 149 -3.43 -6.47 3.37
CA LYS A 149 -2.11 -5.97 2.99
C LYS A 149 -2.11 -4.50 2.63
N VAL A 150 -0.96 -3.87 2.74
CA VAL A 150 -0.73 -2.49 2.30
C VAL A 150 -0.67 -2.43 0.77
N VAL A 151 -1.45 -1.52 0.19
CA VAL A 151 -1.43 -1.21 -1.24
C VAL A 151 -0.65 0.09 -1.44
N ARG A 152 0.23 0.10 -2.44
CA ARG A 152 1.01 1.27 -2.83
C ARG A 152 0.37 1.92 -4.04
N PHE A 153 -0.05 3.18 -3.92
CA PHE A 153 -0.57 3.96 -5.02
C PHE A 153 0.43 5.07 -5.36
N GLU A 154 1.32 4.77 -6.27
CA GLU A 154 2.38 5.69 -6.70
C GLU A 154 1.80 6.76 -7.64
N GLU A 155 2.17 8.02 -7.41
CA GLU A 155 1.77 9.18 -8.23
C GLU A 155 0.24 9.32 -8.40
N ILE A 156 -0.53 9.14 -7.32
CA ILE A 156 -1.99 9.17 -7.34
C ILE A 156 -2.57 10.44 -8.01
N THR A 157 -1.92 11.59 -7.87
CA THR A 157 -2.33 12.87 -8.45
C THR A 157 -2.22 12.94 -9.97
N ARG A 158 -1.61 11.96 -10.63
CA ARG A 158 -1.61 11.83 -12.08
C ARG A 158 -2.88 11.20 -12.64
N CYS A 159 -3.66 10.53 -11.81
CA CYS A 159 -4.95 9.98 -12.21
C CYS A 159 -6.00 11.08 -12.36
N ALA A 160 -7.01 10.85 -13.19
CA ALA A 160 -8.19 11.70 -13.28
C ALA A 160 -8.87 11.81 -11.89
N PRO A 161 -9.51 12.95 -11.56
CA PRO A 161 -10.15 13.15 -10.24
C PRO A 161 -11.17 12.07 -9.89
N GLU A 162 -11.94 11.60 -10.86
CA GLU A 162 -12.97 10.56 -10.70
C GLU A 162 -12.32 9.23 -10.27
N VAL A 163 -11.16 8.90 -10.85
CA VAL A 163 -10.38 7.71 -10.51
C VAL A 163 -9.79 7.82 -9.10
N GLN A 164 -9.30 9.00 -8.72
CA GLN A 164 -8.84 9.25 -7.34
C GLN A 164 -9.99 9.09 -6.35
N ASP A 165 -11.15 9.70 -6.63
CA ASP A 165 -12.33 9.67 -5.74
C ASP A 165 -12.98 8.28 -5.65
N SER A 166 -12.73 7.39 -6.61
CA SER A 166 -13.17 5.99 -6.53
C SER A 166 -12.59 5.26 -5.30
N MET A 167 -11.51 5.80 -4.69
CA MET A 167 -10.90 5.27 -3.46
C MET A 167 -11.62 5.71 -2.17
N LEU A 168 -12.63 6.59 -2.24
CA LEU A 168 -13.28 7.15 -1.04
C LEU A 168 -13.90 6.08 -0.15
N SER A 169 -14.70 5.16 -0.70
CA SER A 169 -15.33 4.08 0.07
C SER A 169 -14.30 3.12 0.67
N VAL A 170 -13.24 2.81 -0.11
CA VAL A 170 -12.14 1.95 0.32
C VAL A 170 -11.42 2.53 1.53
N LEU A 171 -11.18 3.84 1.54
CA LEU A 171 -10.45 4.52 2.63
C LEU A 171 -11.35 4.91 3.80
N SER A 172 -12.65 5.19 3.56
CA SER A 172 -13.59 5.60 4.62
C SER A 172 -14.19 4.41 5.34
N ASP A 173 -14.88 3.56 4.58
CA ASP A 173 -15.73 2.52 5.11
C ASP A 173 -15.05 1.14 5.10
N ARG A 174 -13.87 1.08 4.48
CA ARG A 174 -13.09 -0.15 4.30
C ARG A 174 -13.90 -1.20 3.53
N THR A 175 -14.71 -0.75 2.57
CA THR A 175 -15.57 -1.58 1.74
C THR A 175 -15.30 -1.34 0.25
N LEU A 176 -15.47 -2.39 -0.53
CA LEU A 176 -15.46 -2.36 -1.99
C LEU A 176 -16.74 -3.02 -2.49
N SER A 177 -17.56 -2.26 -3.23
CA SER A 177 -18.77 -2.79 -3.85
C SER A 177 -18.45 -3.46 -5.17
N ILE A 178 -19.03 -4.65 -5.39
CA ILE A 178 -18.95 -5.44 -6.62
C ILE A 178 -20.40 -5.81 -6.97
N PRO A 179 -21.20 -4.86 -7.49
CA PRO A 179 -22.65 -5.00 -7.62
C PRO A 179 -23.08 -6.13 -8.56
N GLU A 180 -22.19 -6.56 -9.46
CA GLU A 180 -22.44 -7.65 -10.41
C GLU A 180 -22.47 -9.02 -9.76
N LEU A 181 -21.85 -9.20 -8.59
CA LEU A 181 -21.86 -10.47 -7.86
C LEU A 181 -23.17 -10.67 -7.08
N ASP A 182 -23.41 -11.89 -6.67
CA ASP A 182 -24.54 -12.26 -5.82
C ASP A 182 -24.54 -11.54 -4.45
N ALA A 183 -25.63 -11.62 -3.72
CA ALA A 183 -25.80 -10.89 -2.44
C ALA A 183 -24.74 -11.23 -1.38
N ALA A 184 -24.16 -12.42 -1.43
CA ALA A 184 -23.14 -12.86 -0.47
C ALA A 184 -21.75 -12.27 -0.77
N HIS A 185 -21.48 -11.95 -2.04
CA HIS A 185 -20.16 -11.54 -2.52
C HIS A 185 -20.08 -10.10 -3.04
N ARG A 186 -21.22 -9.39 -3.15
CA ARG A 186 -21.28 -8.02 -3.69
C ARG A 186 -20.57 -6.95 -2.86
N THR A 187 -20.14 -7.25 -1.64
CA THR A 187 -19.39 -6.32 -0.79
C THR A 187 -18.19 -7.02 -0.18
N LEU A 188 -17.00 -6.56 -0.55
CA LEU A 188 -15.76 -6.98 0.08
C LEU A 188 -15.44 -6.02 1.24
N TYR A 189 -15.26 -6.57 2.43
CA TYR A 189 -14.77 -5.87 3.62
C TYR A 189 -13.27 -6.06 3.77
N ALA A 190 -12.55 -4.99 4.06
CA ALA A 190 -11.11 -5.08 4.24
C ALA A 190 -10.75 -5.88 5.49
N LYS A 191 -9.83 -6.84 5.33
CA LYS A 191 -9.21 -7.53 6.46
C LYS A 191 -8.26 -6.61 7.24
N GLN A 192 -8.03 -6.94 8.50
CA GLN A 192 -7.05 -6.25 9.35
C GLN A 192 -5.66 -6.26 8.72
N GLY A 193 -4.95 -5.14 8.79
CA GLY A 193 -3.67 -4.94 8.13
C GLY A 193 -3.77 -4.18 6.81
N PHE A 194 -4.95 -4.13 6.17
CA PHE A 194 -5.14 -3.36 4.96
C PHE A 194 -4.97 -1.86 5.23
N ASN A 195 -4.13 -1.22 4.42
CA ASN A 195 -4.03 0.23 4.34
C ASN A 195 -3.49 0.64 2.96
N VAL A 196 -3.41 1.95 2.70
CA VAL A 196 -2.93 2.52 1.44
C VAL A 196 -1.81 3.50 1.71
N ILE A 197 -0.71 3.38 0.97
CA ILE A 197 0.33 4.39 0.89
C ILE A 197 0.21 5.06 -0.47
N GLY A 198 -0.17 6.34 -0.49
CA GLY A 198 -0.14 7.16 -1.68
C GLY A 198 1.17 7.93 -1.79
N THR A 199 1.65 8.16 -3.02
CA THR A 199 2.72 9.13 -3.28
C THR A 199 2.23 10.21 -4.23
N ALA A 200 2.75 11.44 -4.05
CA ALA A 200 2.46 12.55 -4.93
C ALA A 200 3.69 13.48 -5.03
N ASN A 201 3.88 14.08 -6.19
CA ASN A 201 4.91 15.08 -6.42
C ASN A 201 4.31 16.49 -6.21
N THR A 202 5.06 17.37 -5.54
CA THR A 202 4.60 18.74 -5.23
C THR A 202 4.67 19.72 -6.40
N ARG A 203 5.46 19.42 -7.43
CA ARG A 203 5.79 20.35 -8.53
C ARG A 203 5.60 19.78 -9.93
N ASP A 204 4.94 18.65 -10.09
CA ASP A 204 4.73 18.07 -11.42
C ASP A 204 3.67 18.87 -12.20
N ARG A 205 3.97 19.13 -13.49
CA ARG A 205 2.99 19.61 -14.45
C ARG A 205 2.05 18.46 -14.84
N GLY A 206 0.75 18.72 -14.93
CA GLY A 206 -0.25 17.69 -15.30
C GLY A 206 -0.69 16.80 -14.13
N VAL A 207 -0.56 17.29 -12.90
CA VAL A 207 -1.19 16.68 -11.72
C VAL A 207 -2.59 17.23 -11.53
N ASN A 208 -3.51 16.35 -11.14
CA ASN A 208 -4.86 16.72 -10.75
C ASN A 208 -4.90 16.95 -9.23
N GLU A 209 -5.61 17.98 -8.83
CA GLU A 209 -5.79 18.24 -7.41
C GLU A 209 -6.71 17.17 -6.79
N MET A 210 -6.30 16.63 -5.63
CA MET A 210 -7.14 15.71 -4.87
C MET A 210 -8.34 16.45 -4.28
N SER A 211 -9.51 15.83 -4.30
CA SER A 211 -10.69 16.36 -3.64
C SER A 211 -10.46 16.54 -2.12
N ALA A 212 -11.16 17.51 -1.51
CA ALA A 212 -11.11 17.70 -0.06
C ALA A 212 -11.58 16.45 0.70
N ALA A 213 -12.51 15.69 0.11
CA ALA A 213 -12.99 14.43 0.65
C ALA A 213 -11.88 13.39 0.72
N LEU A 214 -11.11 13.23 -0.35
CA LEU A 214 -10.01 12.27 -0.41
C LEU A 214 -8.83 12.70 0.48
N LYS A 215 -8.48 14.00 0.47
CA LYS A 215 -7.42 14.53 1.34
C LYS A 215 -7.65 14.18 2.83
N ARG A 216 -8.88 14.24 3.32
CA ARG A 216 -9.23 13.92 4.72
C ARG A 216 -9.04 12.44 5.10
N ARG A 217 -8.87 11.53 4.13
CA ARG A 217 -8.66 10.09 4.36
C ARG A 217 -7.18 9.72 4.46
N PHE A 218 -6.29 10.68 4.25
CA PHE A 218 -4.85 10.49 4.37
C PHE A 218 -4.25 11.32 5.50
N ASN A 219 -3.20 10.79 6.10
CA ASN A 219 -2.23 11.56 6.87
C ASN A 219 -1.06 11.88 5.94
N PHE A 220 -0.68 13.16 5.89
CA PHE A 220 0.32 13.66 4.96
C PHE A 220 1.68 13.77 5.64
N GLU A 221 2.72 13.24 4.99
CA GLU A 221 4.11 13.40 5.39
C GLU A 221 4.92 13.97 4.23
N THR A 222 5.62 15.08 4.51
CA THR A 222 6.46 15.73 3.51
C THR A 222 7.87 15.14 3.55
N ILE A 223 8.32 14.64 2.40
CA ILE A 223 9.67 14.12 2.21
C ILE A 223 10.50 15.24 1.59
N GLY A 224 11.44 15.74 2.36
CA GLY A 224 12.45 16.69 1.90
C GLY A 224 13.63 16.01 1.19
N PRO A 225 14.49 16.79 0.54
CA PRO A 225 15.75 16.32 -0.04
C PRO A 225 16.74 15.87 1.04
#